data_e5a5ad9c3d24fef8d3bc8622a968fe83
#
_entry.id   e5a5ad9c3d24fef8d3bc8622a968fe83
#
_cell.length_a   1.000
_cell.length_b   1.000
_cell.length_c   1.000
_cell.angle_alpha   90.00
_cell.angle_beta   90.00
_cell.angle_gamma   90.00
#
_symmetry.space_group_name_H-M   'P 1'
#
loop_
_entity.id
_entity.type
_entity.pdbx_description
1 polymer ?
#
loop_
_entity_poly.entity_id
_entity_poly.type
_entity_poly.pdbx_seq_one_letter_code
_entity_poly.pdbx_strand_id
1 'polypeptide(L)'
;MAGDPLRAKFMAENFLENPVQYNSVRGMLGYTGTYKGKRVSVQGHGMGIPSIGIYSYELFNFYDVKRIIRCGSAGAFDPSLNLGDVVFGMGSCTDSNYGRQYNLPGTFAPIADFELLRAAAEKAEELGIPYKAGNILASDVFYGDDAESWKQWQKMGVLAVEMEATALYMNAARAGKSALCICTISDSLVHGTACSAEERQTSFTNMMKIAFDII
;
A
#
# COMPACT_ATOMS: atom_id res chain seq x y z
N MET A 1 3.80 -0.79 -6.28
CA MET A 1 2.68 -1.68 -6.71
C MET A 1 1.34 -1.04 -6.36
N ALA A 2 0.29 -1.29 -7.13
CA ALA A 2 -1.06 -0.78 -6.87
C ALA A 2 -2.09 -1.93 -6.87
N GLY A 3 -3.15 -1.84 -6.06
CA GLY A 3 -4.24 -2.83 -6.06
C GLY A 3 -4.97 -2.85 -7.40
N ASP A 4 -5.28 -1.68 -7.91
CA ASP A 4 -5.91 -1.49 -9.22
C ASP A 4 -4.86 -1.55 -10.35
N PRO A 5 -4.98 -2.48 -11.32
CA PRO A 5 -4.07 -2.55 -12.45
C PRO A 5 -4.14 -1.32 -13.38
N LEU A 6 -5.28 -0.63 -13.44
CA LEU A 6 -5.38 0.62 -14.21
C LEU A 6 -4.65 1.76 -13.51
N ARG A 7 -4.59 1.79 -12.18
CA ARG A 7 -3.71 2.71 -11.46
C ARG A 7 -2.24 2.39 -11.73
N ALA A 8 -1.86 1.11 -11.79
CA ALA A 8 -0.50 0.74 -12.16
C ALA A 8 -0.15 1.23 -13.58
N LYS A 9 -1.07 1.12 -14.53
CA LYS A 9 -0.93 1.68 -15.88
C LYS A 9 -0.78 3.20 -15.84
N PHE A 10 -1.65 3.90 -15.12
CA PHE A 10 -1.58 5.35 -14.93
C PHE A 10 -0.22 5.79 -14.35
N MET A 11 0.27 5.10 -13.32
CA MET A 11 1.59 5.36 -12.75
C MET A 11 2.71 5.18 -13.78
N ALA A 12 2.65 4.13 -14.58
CA ALA A 12 3.66 3.87 -15.60
C ALA A 12 3.65 4.95 -16.70
N GLU A 13 2.48 5.31 -17.21
CA GLU A 13 2.34 6.28 -18.32
C GLU A 13 2.65 7.72 -17.90
N ASN A 14 2.47 8.08 -16.63
CA ASN A 14 2.65 9.46 -16.16
C ASN A 14 3.97 9.71 -15.42
N PHE A 15 4.64 8.66 -14.94
CA PHE A 15 5.87 8.81 -14.15
C PHE A 15 7.10 8.15 -14.79
N LEU A 16 6.93 7.12 -15.63
CA LEU A 16 8.07 6.43 -16.23
C LEU A 16 8.40 6.96 -17.63
N GLU A 17 9.67 7.09 -17.91
CA GLU A 17 10.20 7.27 -19.25
C GLU A 17 10.27 5.92 -19.96
N ASN A 18 9.77 5.87 -21.20
CA ASN A 18 9.76 4.69 -22.07
C ASN A 18 9.22 3.41 -21.37
N PRO A 19 8.01 3.44 -20.79
CA PRO A 19 7.45 2.29 -20.11
C PRO A 19 7.16 1.15 -21.09
N VAL A 20 7.68 -0.05 -20.79
CA VAL A 20 7.41 -1.27 -21.55
C VAL A 20 6.56 -2.20 -20.68
N GLN A 21 5.43 -2.63 -21.19
CA GLN A 21 4.57 -3.60 -20.52
C GLN A 21 5.21 -5.00 -20.57
N TYR A 22 5.43 -5.60 -19.39
CA TYR A 22 5.99 -6.94 -19.28
C TYR A 22 4.98 -7.99 -18.82
N ASN A 23 3.86 -7.56 -18.22
CA ASN A 23 2.84 -8.48 -17.71
C ASN A 23 1.43 -7.99 -18.02
N SER A 24 0.55 -8.94 -18.38
CA SER A 24 -0.90 -8.75 -18.51
C SER A 24 -1.70 -9.94 -18.00
N VAL A 25 -1.02 -10.93 -17.45
CA VAL A 25 -1.66 -12.16 -16.93
C VAL A 25 -2.67 -11.78 -15.84
N ARG A 26 -3.87 -12.34 -15.95
CA ARG A 26 -5.02 -12.06 -15.06
C ARG A 26 -5.39 -10.56 -14.99
N GLY A 27 -5.01 -9.75 -16.00
CA GLY A 27 -5.23 -8.31 -15.98
C GLY A 27 -4.31 -7.53 -15.01
N MET A 28 -3.36 -8.18 -14.35
CA MET A 28 -2.40 -7.51 -13.47
C MET A 28 -1.30 -6.88 -14.30
N LEU A 29 -1.60 -5.70 -14.85
CA LEU A 29 -0.70 -4.97 -15.72
C LEU A 29 0.60 -4.63 -15.01
N GLY A 30 1.73 -4.92 -15.65
CA GLY A 30 3.07 -4.62 -15.16
C GLY A 30 3.91 -3.92 -16.22
N TYR A 31 4.63 -2.89 -15.82
CA TYR A 31 5.45 -2.04 -16.68
C TYR A 31 6.83 -1.82 -16.09
N THR A 32 7.84 -1.75 -16.92
CA THR A 32 9.19 -1.31 -16.53
C THR A 32 9.61 -0.14 -17.40
N GLY A 33 10.17 0.88 -16.79
CA GLY A 33 10.70 2.06 -17.47
C GLY A 33 11.80 2.71 -16.62
N THR A 34 12.08 3.97 -16.89
CA THR A 34 13.09 4.76 -16.16
C THR A 34 12.43 5.92 -15.43
N TYR A 35 12.84 6.18 -14.20
CA TYR A 35 12.47 7.36 -13.44
C TYR A 35 13.73 8.04 -12.90
N LYS A 36 13.98 9.29 -13.31
CA LYS A 36 15.19 10.06 -12.93
C LYS A 36 16.49 9.24 -13.11
N GLY A 37 16.60 8.52 -14.24
CA GLY A 37 17.76 7.68 -14.58
C GLY A 37 17.83 6.32 -13.89
N LYS A 38 16.87 5.97 -13.02
CA LYS A 38 16.80 4.66 -12.36
C LYS A 38 15.77 3.77 -13.03
N ARG A 39 16.09 2.47 -13.18
CA ARG A 39 15.13 1.47 -13.67
C ARG A 39 14.09 1.18 -12.59
N VAL A 40 12.81 1.35 -12.90
CA VAL A 40 11.68 1.16 -12.01
C VAL A 40 10.61 0.30 -12.67
N SER A 41 9.99 -0.58 -11.89
CA SER A 41 8.83 -1.35 -12.33
C SER A 41 7.59 -0.96 -11.53
N VAL A 42 6.44 -0.91 -12.22
CA VAL A 42 5.13 -0.70 -11.62
C VAL A 42 4.25 -1.90 -11.97
N GLN A 43 3.54 -2.46 -11.00
CA GLN A 43 2.67 -3.61 -11.23
C GLN A 43 1.42 -3.55 -10.39
N GLY A 44 0.29 -3.99 -10.98
CA GLY A 44 -0.94 -4.30 -10.28
C GLY A 44 -0.79 -5.56 -9.41
N HIS A 45 -1.50 -5.60 -8.28
CA HIS A 45 -1.49 -6.79 -7.40
C HIS A 45 -2.89 -7.29 -7.01
N GLY A 46 -3.95 -6.64 -7.51
CA GLY A 46 -5.32 -7.00 -7.14
C GLY A 46 -5.70 -6.56 -5.72
N MET A 47 -6.78 -7.10 -5.18
CA MET A 47 -7.29 -6.77 -3.84
C MET A 47 -7.06 -7.93 -2.88
N GLY A 48 -6.75 -7.58 -1.64
CA GLY A 48 -6.70 -8.48 -0.50
C GLY A 48 -5.36 -9.18 -0.28
N ILE A 49 -5.20 -9.63 0.95
CA ILE A 49 -4.02 -10.34 1.44
C ILE A 49 -3.62 -11.54 0.56
N PRO A 50 -4.54 -12.42 0.12
CA PRO A 50 -4.15 -13.55 -0.73
C PRO A 50 -3.55 -13.10 -2.06
N SER A 51 -4.08 -12.02 -2.66
CA SER A 51 -3.61 -11.54 -3.96
C SER A 51 -2.21 -10.95 -3.87
N ILE A 52 -2.00 -9.93 -3.03
CA ILE A 52 -0.66 -9.34 -2.86
C ILE A 52 0.34 -10.35 -2.30
N GLY A 53 -0.15 -11.31 -1.50
CA GLY A 53 0.66 -12.39 -0.97
C GLY A 53 1.37 -13.20 -2.06
N ILE A 54 0.64 -13.52 -3.16
CA ILE A 54 1.21 -14.22 -4.32
C ILE A 54 2.25 -13.32 -5.02
N TYR A 55 1.84 -12.12 -5.45
CA TYR A 55 2.70 -11.26 -6.27
C TYR A 55 3.96 -10.79 -5.51
N SER A 56 3.83 -10.39 -4.25
CA SER A 56 5.00 -9.96 -3.47
C SER A 56 5.95 -11.13 -3.17
N TYR A 57 5.41 -12.32 -2.93
CA TYR A 57 6.23 -13.51 -2.73
C TYR A 57 7.07 -13.82 -3.98
N GLU A 58 6.44 -13.86 -5.15
CA GLU A 58 7.14 -14.14 -6.42
C GLU A 58 8.19 -13.06 -6.73
N LEU A 59 7.83 -11.79 -6.58
CA LEU A 59 8.76 -10.68 -6.84
C LEU A 59 9.99 -10.74 -5.92
N PHE A 60 9.83 -11.03 -4.64
CA PHE A 60 10.94 -11.11 -3.70
C PHE A 60 11.79 -12.36 -3.91
N ASN A 61 11.18 -13.52 -4.14
CA ASN A 61 11.89 -14.81 -4.10
C ASN A 61 12.36 -15.30 -5.49
N PHE A 62 11.62 -14.99 -6.57
CA PHE A 62 11.93 -15.49 -7.91
C PHE A 62 12.58 -14.42 -8.79
N TYR A 63 12.26 -13.14 -8.57
CA TYR A 63 12.76 -12.02 -9.37
C TYR A 63 13.76 -11.13 -8.61
N ASP A 64 14.10 -11.49 -7.37
CA ASP A 64 15.07 -10.80 -6.50
C ASP A 64 14.80 -9.29 -6.35
N VAL A 65 13.52 -8.89 -6.39
CA VAL A 65 13.12 -7.52 -6.10
C VAL A 65 13.55 -7.17 -4.67
N LYS A 66 14.25 -6.05 -4.50
CA LYS A 66 14.81 -5.66 -3.20
C LYS A 66 13.81 -4.88 -2.35
N ARG A 67 12.97 -4.07 -2.99
CA ARG A 67 12.05 -3.15 -2.33
C ARG A 67 10.70 -3.15 -3.04
N ILE A 68 9.61 -3.16 -2.27
CA ILE A 68 8.26 -2.96 -2.80
C ILE A 68 7.59 -1.83 -2.02
N ILE A 69 7.14 -0.79 -2.75
CA ILE A 69 6.29 0.26 -2.21
C ILE A 69 4.88 0.04 -2.76
N ARG A 70 3.92 -0.18 -1.86
CA ARG A 70 2.51 -0.24 -2.21
C ARG A 70 1.94 1.19 -2.24
N CYS A 71 1.32 1.56 -3.36
CA CYS A 71 0.55 2.79 -3.53
C CYS A 71 -0.93 2.43 -3.56
N GLY A 72 -1.58 2.52 -2.41
CA GLY A 72 -2.94 2.06 -2.21
C GLY A 72 -3.94 3.17 -1.90
N SER A 73 -5.21 2.79 -1.75
CA SER A 73 -6.26 3.59 -1.12
C SER A 73 -6.63 2.98 0.23
N ALA A 74 -7.14 3.80 1.14
CA ALA A 74 -7.57 3.37 2.47
C ALA A 74 -8.78 4.15 2.95
N GLY A 75 -9.61 3.52 3.79
CA GLY A 75 -10.71 4.15 4.50
C GLY A 75 -10.25 4.70 5.84
N ALA A 76 -10.48 5.99 6.12
CA ALA A 76 -10.05 6.62 7.35
C ALA A 76 -10.85 6.19 8.56
N PHE A 77 -10.16 5.87 9.66
CA PHE A 77 -10.69 5.73 11.02
C PHE A 77 -10.39 6.96 11.89
N ASP A 78 -9.28 7.64 11.63
CA ASP A 78 -8.90 8.86 12.33
C ASP A 78 -9.76 10.04 11.84
N PRO A 79 -10.48 10.76 12.75
CA PRO A 79 -11.39 11.85 12.36
C PRO A 79 -10.67 13.08 11.80
N SER A 80 -9.37 13.19 11.96
CA SER A 80 -8.59 14.31 11.41
C SER A 80 -8.11 14.06 9.97
N LEU A 81 -8.33 12.85 9.43
CA LEU A 81 -7.98 12.51 8.05
C LEU A 81 -9.14 12.84 7.11
N ASN A 82 -8.80 13.52 6.02
CA ASN A 82 -9.72 13.90 4.95
C ASN A 82 -9.45 13.10 3.67
N LEU A 83 -10.39 13.13 2.73
CA LEU A 83 -10.17 12.55 1.40
C LEU A 83 -8.96 13.22 0.74
N GLY A 84 -8.08 12.39 0.17
CA GLY A 84 -6.84 12.84 -0.46
C GLY A 84 -5.61 12.91 0.46
N ASP A 85 -5.78 12.84 1.78
CA ASP A 85 -4.66 12.81 2.72
C ASP A 85 -3.81 11.54 2.55
N VAL A 86 -2.50 11.67 2.82
CA VAL A 86 -1.55 10.56 2.69
C VAL A 86 -1.31 9.91 4.06
N VAL A 87 -1.33 8.58 4.09
CA VAL A 87 -1.02 7.77 5.28
C VAL A 87 0.11 6.80 4.97
N PHE A 88 1.11 6.74 5.85
CA PHE A 88 2.15 5.73 5.83
C PHE A 88 1.83 4.65 6.87
N GLY A 89 1.69 3.41 6.42
CA GLY A 89 1.51 2.26 7.28
C GLY A 89 2.82 1.89 7.98
N MET A 90 3.07 2.47 9.16
CA MET A 90 4.24 2.14 9.98
C MET A 90 4.15 0.72 10.51
N GLY A 91 2.98 0.33 11.01
CA GLY A 91 2.64 -1.03 11.41
C GLY A 91 1.31 -1.45 10.79
N SER A 92 1.12 -2.74 10.58
CA SER A 92 -0.12 -3.29 10.06
C SER A 92 -0.78 -4.21 11.06
N CYS A 93 -1.89 -3.75 11.65
CA CYS A 93 -2.83 -4.61 12.33
C CYS A 93 -3.57 -5.48 11.32
N THR A 94 -4.14 -6.61 11.75
CA THR A 94 -4.93 -7.44 10.84
C THR A 94 -5.93 -8.33 11.57
N ASP A 95 -7.03 -8.64 10.92
CA ASP A 95 -8.00 -9.68 11.25
C ASP A 95 -7.72 -10.98 10.48
N SER A 96 -6.72 -10.99 9.58
CA SER A 96 -6.36 -12.14 8.76
C SER A 96 -5.56 -13.20 9.50
N ASN A 97 -5.75 -14.44 9.11
CA ASN A 97 -4.92 -15.55 9.56
C ASN A 97 -3.65 -15.76 8.71
N TYR A 98 -3.26 -14.83 7.86
CA TYR A 98 -2.13 -14.97 6.93
C TYR A 98 -0.82 -15.39 7.63
N GLY A 99 -0.55 -14.85 8.82
CA GLY A 99 0.65 -15.15 9.60
C GLY A 99 0.77 -16.59 10.11
N ARG A 100 -0.35 -17.33 10.16
CA ARG A 100 -0.35 -18.73 10.64
C ARG A 100 0.55 -19.65 9.83
N GLN A 101 0.74 -19.39 8.53
CA GLN A 101 1.60 -20.19 7.67
C GLN A 101 3.06 -20.24 8.12
N TYR A 102 3.52 -19.23 8.87
CA TYR A 102 4.90 -19.14 9.35
C TYR A 102 5.17 -19.97 10.62
N ASN A 103 4.11 -20.49 11.25
CA ASN A 103 4.17 -21.35 12.44
C ASN A 103 5.08 -20.79 13.54
N LEU A 104 4.98 -19.48 13.79
CA LEU A 104 5.74 -18.82 14.84
C LEU A 104 5.19 -19.15 16.23
N PRO A 105 6.02 -19.26 17.27
CA PRO A 105 5.58 -19.54 18.64
C PRO A 105 4.99 -18.30 19.36
N GLY A 106 4.49 -17.31 18.61
CA GLY A 106 3.93 -16.05 19.10
C GLY A 106 3.30 -15.23 17.99
N THR A 107 3.03 -13.96 18.28
CA THR A 107 2.45 -13.01 17.31
C THR A 107 3.55 -12.18 16.67
N PHE A 108 3.63 -12.18 15.35
CA PHE A 108 4.52 -11.32 14.59
C PHE A 108 3.90 -9.93 14.42
N ALA A 109 4.71 -8.88 14.59
CA ALA A 109 4.32 -7.51 14.32
C ALA A 109 4.73 -7.11 12.88
N PRO A 110 3.81 -7.05 11.91
CA PRO A 110 4.11 -6.61 10.56
C PRO A 110 4.40 -5.11 10.55
N ILE A 111 5.65 -4.74 10.26
CA ILE A 111 6.09 -3.34 10.23
C ILE A 111 6.73 -3.00 8.89
N ALA A 112 6.65 -1.73 8.52
CA ALA A 112 7.37 -1.19 7.38
C ALA A 112 8.89 -1.23 7.60
N ASP A 113 9.63 -1.23 6.50
CA ASP A 113 11.06 -0.95 6.54
C ASP A 113 11.28 0.50 7.03
N PHE A 114 12.12 0.66 8.05
CA PHE A 114 12.33 1.96 8.68
C PHE A 114 12.99 2.98 7.75
N GLU A 115 13.94 2.56 6.92
CA GLU A 115 14.63 3.46 6.00
C GLU A 115 13.69 3.96 4.89
N LEU A 116 12.81 3.07 4.37
CA LEU A 116 11.78 3.48 3.42
C LEU A 116 10.75 4.43 4.05
N LEU A 117 10.33 4.15 5.28
CA LEU A 117 9.39 5.00 6.00
C LEU A 117 9.98 6.39 6.26
N ARG A 118 11.22 6.44 6.75
CA ARG A 118 11.95 7.70 6.98
C ARG A 118 12.11 8.51 5.70
N ALA A 119 12.56 7.86 4.63
CA ALA A 119 12.71 8.52 3.33
C ALA A 119 11.37 9.06 2.79
N ALA A 120 10.26 8.34 3.01
CA ALA A 120 8.93 8.79 2.61
C ALA A 120 8.50 10.03 3.42
N ALA A 121 8.77 10.05 4.73
CA ALA A 121 8.48 11.20 5.59
C ALA A 121 9.28 12.44 5.16
N GLU A 122 10.60 12.30 5.03
CA GLU A 122 11.49 13.36 4.56
C GLU A 122 11.05 13.90 3.19
N LYS A 123 10.67 13.01 2.27
CA LYS A 123 10.20 13.42 0.93
C LYS A 123 8.84 14.12 0.97
N ALA A 124 7.92 13.67 1.80
CA ALA A 124 6.63 14.34 1.97
C ALA A 124 6.82 15.77 2.51
N GLU A 125 7.71 15.96 3.48
CA GLU A 125 8.06 17.27 4.04
C GLU A 125 8.68 18.19 2.97
N GLU A 126 9.65 17.67 2.18
CA GLU A 126 10.28 18.40 1.08
C GLU A 126 9.26 18.85 0.02
N LEU A 127 8.27 18.02 -0.28
CA LEU A 127 7.22 18.31 -1.25
C LEU A 127 6.06 19.14 -0.67
N GLY A 128 6.07 19.42 0.63
CA GLY A 128 4.96 20.08 1.32
C GLY A 128 3.67 19.28 1.32
N ILE A 129 3.75 17.95 1.25
CA ILE A 129 2.60 17.03 1.26
C ILE A 129 2.32 16.61 2.70
N PRO A 130 1.15 16.96 3.26
CA PRO A 130 0.78 16.54 4.60
C PRO A 130 0.59 15.01 4.64
N TYR A 131 1.04 14.39 5.72
CA TYR A 131 0.91 12.95 5.93
C TYR A 131 0.69 12.60 7.40
N LYS A 132 0.18 11.39 7.64
CA LYS A 132 0.25 10.72 8.95
C LYS A 132 0.96 9.38 8.82
N ALA A 133 1.75 9.03 9.82
CA ALA A 133 2.38 7.73 9.93
C ALA A 133 1.91 7.03 11.21
N GLY A 134 1.52 5.76 11.10
CA GLY A 134 1.03 4.99 12.25
C GLY A 134 0.51 3.61 11.85
N ASN A 135 -0.19 2.96 12.78
CA ASN A 135 -0.82 1.69 12.50
C ASN A 135 -1.98 1.84 11.53
N ILE A 136 -2.04 0.94 10.56
CA ILE A 136 -3.18 0.74 9.67
C ILE A 136 -3.73 -0.67 9.86
N LEU A 137 -4.99 -0.91 9.47
CA LEU A 137 -5.60 -2.23 9.49
C LEU A 137 -5.57 -2.83 8.08
N ALA A 138 -5.00 -4.03 7.91
CA ALA A 138 -5.20 -4.87 6.74
C ALA A 138 -6.31 -5.88 7.05
N SER A 139 -7.51 -5.65 6.50
CA SER A 139 -8.70 -6.48 6.73
C SER A 139 -8.94 -7.43 5.56
N ASP A 140 -9.36 -8.67 5.88
CA ASP A 140 -9.79 -9.64 4.86
C ASP A 140 -11.24 -9.38 4.38
N VAL A 141 -12.01 -8.56 5.10
CA VAL A 141 -13.43 -8.34 4.85
C VAL A 141 -13.70 -6.87 4.56
N PHE A 142 -14.20 -6.58 3.33
CA PHE A 142 -14.61 -5.24 2.97
C PHE A 142 -16.03 -4.92 3.42
N TYR A 143 -16.96 -5.86 3.26
CA TYR A 143 -18.36 -5.74 3.71
C TYR A 143 -18.56 -6.57 4.98
N GLY A 144 -18.19 -5.98 6.13
CA GLY A 144 -18.34 -6.62 7.44
C GLY A 144 -19.80 -6.65 7.90
N ASP A 145 -20.18 -7.73 8.61
CA ASP A 145 -21.53 -7.88 9.20
C ASP A 145 -21.79 -6.84 10.31
N ASP A 146 -20.75 -6.52 11.11
CA ASP A 146 -20.80 -5.43 12.09
C ASP A 146 -20.24 -4.13 11.47
N ALA A 147 -21.15 -3.22 11.09
CA ALA A 147 -20.81 -1.92 10.50
C ALA A 147 -20.04 -1.00 11.46
N GLU A 148 -20.02 -1.27 12.76
CA GLU A 148 -19.40 -0.44 13.79
C GLU A 148 -18.06 -1.02 14.30
N SER A 149 -17.64 -2.17 13.81
CA SER A 149 -16.42 -2.88 14.26
C SER A 149 -15.15 -2.03 14.15
N TRP A 150 -15.09 -1.13 13.15
CA TRP A 150 -13.98 -0.21 12.94
C TRP A 150 -13.72 0.74 14.13
N LYS A 151 -14.76 1.04 14.94
CA LYS A 151 -14.61 1.91 16.12
C LYS A 151 -13.69 1.33 17.19
N GLN A 152 -13.54 0.00 17.24
CA GLN A 152 -12.62 -0.64 18.16
C GLN A 152 -11.16 -0.36 17.74
N TRP A 153 -10.89 -0.41 16.45
CA TRP A 153 -9.57 -0.07 15.89
C TRP A 153 -9.25 1.41 16.06
N GLN A 154 -10.24 2.28 15.85
CA GLN A 154 -10.12 3.72 16.08
C GLN A 154 -9.72 4.02 17.52
N LYS A 155 -10.32 3.37 18.52
CA LYS A 155 -9.98 3.53 19.96
C LYS A 155 -8.52 3.17 20.26
N MET A 156 -7.91 2.31 19.46
CA MET A 156 -6.50 1.92 19.55
C MET A 156 -5.57 2.85 18.75
N GLY A 157 -6.10 3.92 18.14
CA GLY A 157 -5.33 4.86 17.36
C GLY A 157 -4.92 4.34 15.98
N VAL A 158 -5.61 3.31 15.45
CA VAL A 158 -5.40 2.85 14.07
C VAL A 158 -5.95 3.90 13.11
N LEU A 159 -5.11 4.34 12.16
CA LEU A 159 -5.40 5.50 11.32
C LEU A 159 -6.43 5.20 10.23
N ALA A 160 -6.30 4.06 9.57
CA ALA A 160 -7.09 3.72 8.40
C ALA A 160 -7.12 2.20 8.16
N VAL A 161 -8.04 1.75 7.29
CA VAL A 161 -8.15 0.37 6.83
C VAL A 161 -7.81 0.26 5.35
N GLU A 162 -7.07 -0.77 5.01
CA GLU A 162 -6.80 -1.27 3.67
C GLU A 162 -6.82 -2.81 3.70
N MET A 163 -6.32 -3.52 2.70
CA MET A 163 -6.51 -4.97 2.64
C MET A 163 -5.22 -5.78 2.34
N GLU A 164 -4.01 -5.20 2.42
CA GLU A 164 -2.81 -5.84 1.86
C GLU A 164 -1.51 -5.72 2.67
N ALA A 165 -1.35 -4.65 3.44
CA ALA A 165 -0.06 -4.30 4.06
C ALA A 165 0.53 -5.42 4.93
N THR A 166 -0.30 -6.16 5.66
CA THR A 166 0.16 -7.27 6.50
C THR A 166 0.90 -8.34 5.70
N ALA A 167 0.34 -8.80 4.58
CA ALA A 167 0.98 -9.83 3.75
C ALA A 167 2.26 -9.30 3.10
N LEU A 168 2.24 -8.06 2.63
CA LEU A 168 3.42 -7.43 2.04
C LEU A 168 4.58 -7.34 3.05
N TYR A 169 4.32 -6.88 4.27
CA TYR A 169 5.35 -6.74 5.30
C TYR A 169 5.87 -8.10 5.79
N MET A 170 4.98 -9.08 5.97
CA MET A 170 5.39 -10.43 6.37
C MET A 170 6.25 -11.11 5.29
N ASN A 171 5.88 -10.98 4.01
CA ASN A 171 6.66 -11.52 2.91
C ASN A 171 8.03 -10.83 2.80
N ALA A 172 8.08 -9.50 2.96
CA ALA A 172 9.33 -8.76 2.96
C ALA A 172 10.25 -9.21 4.09
N ALA A 173 9.73 -9.27 5.32
CA ALA A 173 10.48 -9.73 6.49
C ALA A 173 11.01 -11.15 6.29
N ARG A 174 10.18 -12.08 5.83
CA ARG A 174 10.56 -13.48 5.59
C ARG A 174 11.65 -13.64 4.51
N ALA A 175 11.64 -12.77 3.51
CA ALA A 175 12.59 -12.76 2.41
C ALA A 175 13.85 -11.91 2.69
N GLY A 176 13.94 -11.21 3.82
CA GLY A 176 15.02 -10.27 4.11
C GLY A 176 15.03 -9.07 3.13
N LYS A 177 13.85 -8.58 2.77
CA LYS A 177 13.62 -7.49 1.83
C LYS A 177 12.88 -6.34 2.50
N SER A 178 12.73 -5.21 1.80
CA SER A 178 12.12 -3.99 2.33
C SER A 178 10.76 -3.73 1.71
N ALA A 179 9.81 -3.27 2.53
CA ALA A 179 8.48 -2.88 2.04
C ALA A 179 7.93 -1.66 2.80
N LEU A 180 7.12 -0.88 2.09
CA LEU A 180 6.36 0.24 2.64
C LEU A 180 4.97 0.29 1.99
N CYS A 181 3.94 0.53 2.78
CA CYS A 181 2.60 0.84 2.33
C CYS A 181 2.35 2.35 2.49
N ILE A 182 2.10 3.01 1.36
CA ILE A 182 1.65 4.40 1.28
C ILE A 182 0.22 4.37 0.75
N CYS A 183 -0.72 4.94 1.49
CA CYS A 183 -2.11 5.03 1.06
C CYS A 183 -2.56 6.47 0.94
N THR A 184 -3.48 6.72 0.01
CA THR A 184 -4.29 7.94 0.00
C THR A 184 -5.67 7.60 0.56
N ILE A 185 -6.19 8.46 1.42
CA ILE A 185 -7.54 8.30 1.97
C ILE A 185 -8.55 8.49 0.85
N SER A 186 -9.29 7.43 0.54
CA SER A 186 -10.35 7.40 -0.49
C SER A 186 -11.75 7.45 0.08
N ASP A 187 -11.90 7.11 1.34
CA ASP A 187 -13.17 7.14 2.07
C ASP A 187 -12.93 7.45 3.54
N SER A 188 -13.93 7.98 4.21
CA SER A 188 -13.93 8.18 5.65
C SER A 188 -15.13 7.49 6.28
N LEU A 189 -14.86 6.48 7.11
CA LEU A 189 -15.92 5.81 7.88
C LEU A 189 -16.47 6.72 8.97
N VAL A 190 -15.66 7.68 9.41
CA VAL A 190 -16.08 8.67 10.42
C VAL A 190 -17.05 9.70 9.86
N HIS A 191 -16.74 10.21 8.65
CA HIS A 191 -17.51 11.29 8.02
C HIS A 191 -18.53 10.79 7.00
N GLY A 192 -18.52 9.49 6.64
CA GLY A 192 -19.41 8.93 5.65
C GLY A 192 -19.19 9.48 4.23
N THR A 193 -17.96 9.86 3.90
CA THR A 193 -17.58 10.43 2.60
C THR A 193 -16.71 9.47 1.81
N ALA A 194 -16.78 9.53 0.47
CA ALA A 194 -15.97 8.68 -0.40
C ALA A 194 -15.67 9.36 -1.74
N CYS A 195 -14.48 9.07 -2.28
CA CYS A 195 -14.10 9.42 -3.65
C CYS A 195 -14.83 8.53 -4.67
N SER A 196 -15.04 9.05 -5.87
CA SER A 196 -15.49 8.28 -7.04
C SER A 196 -14.45 7.25 -7.48
N ALA A 197 -14.85 6.29 -8.31
CA ALA A 197 -13.92 5.30 -8.88
C ALA A 197 -12.85 5.96 -9.76
N GLU A 198 -13.20 6.99 -10.52
CA GLU A 198 -12.28 7.73 -11.37
C GLU A 198 -11.22 8.49 -10.54
N GLU A 199 -11.63 9.18 -9.48
CA GLU A 199 -10.72 9.86 -8.56
C GLU A 199 -9.73 8.90 -7.92
N ARG A 200 -10.17 7.70 -7.51
CA ARG A 200 -9.30 6.67 -6.94
C ARG A 200 -8.24 6.18 -7.92
N GLN A 201 -8.52 6.21 -9.22
CA GLN A 201 -7.61 5.76 -10.26
C GLN A 201 -6.55 6.82 -10.61
N THR A 202 -6.93 8.10 -10.71
CA THR A 202 -6.14 9.13 -11.37
C THR A 202 -5.69 10.28 -10.46
N SER A 203 -6.36 10.52 -9.32
CA SER A 203 -6.15 11.73 -8.52
C SER A 203 -5.13 11.57 -7.38
N PHE A 204 -4.72 10.35 -7.04
CA PHE A 204 -3.84 10.09 -5.89
C PHE A 204 -2.35 10.29 -6.20
N THR A 205 -2.03 11.40 -6.89
CA THR A 205 -0.68 11.67 -7.39
C THR A 205 0.34 12.00 -6.29
N ASN A 206 -0.10 12.51 -5.13
CA ASN A 206 0.80 12.84 -4.02
C ASN A 206 1.54 11.62 -3.47
N MET A 207 0.82 10.52 -3.18
CA MET A 207 1.47 9.28 -2.75
C MET A 207 2.40 8.70 -3.82
N MET A 208 2.03 8.87 -5.11
CA MET A 208 2.85 8.39 -6.22
C MET A 208 4.16 9.17 -6.32
N LYS A 209 4.12 10.52 -6.22
CA LYS A 209 5.32 11.37 -6.21
C LYS A 209 6.28 10.96 -5.09
N ILE A 210 5.76 10.79 -3.87
CA ILE A 210 6.58 10.32 -2.73
C ILE A 210 7.18 8.95 -3.06
N ALA A 211 6.37 7.98 -3.50
CA ALA A 211 6.84 6.63 -3.79
C ALA A 211 7.93 6.58 -4.86
N PHE A 212 7.79 7.34 -5.95
CA PHE A 212 8.78 7.37 -7.02
C PHE A 212 10.08 8.09 -6.62
N ASP A 213 10.01 9.08 -5.74
CA ASP A 213 11.18 9.86 -5.34
C ASP A 213 12.08 9.15 -4.32
N ILE A 214 11.57 8.11 -3.63
CA ILE A 214 12.32 7.33 -2.63
C ILE A 214 12.85 5.98 -3.13
N ILE A 215 12.67 5.69 -4.42
CA ILE A 215 13.13 4.44 -5.05
C ILE A 215 14.64 4.44 -5.26
#